data_8fcaaba7de9894a0c5d30533d0d7ce81
#
_entry.id   8fcaaba7de9894a0c5d30533d0d7ce81
#
_cell.length_a   1.000
_cell.length_b   1.000
_cell.length_c   1.000
_cell.angle_alpha   90.00
_cell.angle_beta   90.00
_cell.angle_gamma   90.00
#
_symmetry.space_group_name_H-M   'P 1'
#
loop_
_entity.id
_entity.type
_entity.pdbx_description
1 polymer ?
#
loop_
_entity_poly.entity_id
_entity_poly.type
_entity_poly.pdbx_seq_one_letter_code
_entity_poly.pdbx_strand_id
1 'polypeptide(L)'
;MVHWNLPSNPVDLEQREGRVHRFKGHAVRLNLAERQAAVVRGRGQAPDDPWKLMFEHARSEAAVDTDLIPYWIYEGSVRVERRVPMLPFSREVTRLAWLKRSLTVYRLAFGQPRQDDLLDYLQTLAGDGMDSNLLADLQIRLEPEVFDRSA
;
A
#
# COMPACT_ATOMS: atom_id res chain seq x y z
N MET A 1 10.63 -3.21 8.83
CA MET A 1 11.54 -3.76 7.80
C MET A 1 12.80 -2.90 7.73
N VAL A 2 13.99 -3.50 7.69
CA VAL A 2 15.27 -2.78 7.62
C VAL A 2 15.93 -3.09 6.28
N HIS A 3 16.25 -2.06 5.50
CA HIS A 3 17.06 -2.16 4.30
C HIS A 3 18.51 -1.78 4.67
N TRP A 4 19.36 -2.76 4.85
CA TRP A 4 20.79 -2.53 5.12
C TRP A 4 21.52 -1.88 3.94
N ASN A 5 21.08 -2.18 2.74
CA ASN A 5 21.52 -1.55 1.49
C ASN A 5 20.32 -1.28 0.61
N LEU A 6 20.32 -0.14 -0.04
CA LEU A 6 19.31 0.18 -1.02
C LEU A 6 19.61 -0.56 -2.34
N PRO A 7 18.59 -1.08 -3.01
CA PRO A 7 18.74 -1.70 -4.31
C PRO A 7 19.11 -0.67 -5.38
N SER A 8 19.57 -1.16 -6.53
CA SER A 8 19.95 -0.30 -7.64
C SER A 8 18.76 0.23 -8.44
N ASN A 9 17.64 -0.49 -8.41
CA ASN A 9 16.45 -0.10 -9.18
C ASN A 9 15.19 -0.10 -8.30
N PRO A 10 14.14 0.64 -8.71
CA PRO A 10 12.89 0.74 -7.97
C PRO A 10 12.13 -0.59 -7.85
N VAL A 11 12.20 -1.45 -8.86
CA VAL A 11 11.49 -2.74 -8.89
C VAL A 11 11.97 -3.66 -7.78
N ASP A 12 13.29 -3.72 -7.54
CA ASP A 12 13.83 -4.52 -6.44
C ASP A 12 13.41 -3.99 -5.07
N LEU A 13 13.26 -2.66 -4.92
CA LEU A 13 12.72 -2.07 -3.70
C LEU A 13 11.27 -2.52 -3.50
N GLU A 14 10.45 -2.42 -4.54
CA GLU A 14 9.07 -2.88 -4.57
C GLU A 14 8.95 -4.37 -4.18
N GLN A 15 9.76 -5.22 -4.80
CA GLN A 15 9.75 -6.65 -4.52
C GLN A 15 10.13 -6.97 -3.06
N ARG A 16 11.15 -6.28 -2.52
CA ARG A 16 11.55 -6.45 -1.12
C ARG A 16 10.42 -6.05 -0.17
N GLU A 17 9.76 -4.92 -0.44
CA GLU A 17 8.65 -4.43 0.36
C GLU A 17 7.39 -5.29 0.20
N GLY A 18 7.12 -5.77 -1.00
CA GLY A 18 6.00 -6.66 -1.29
C GLY A 18 6.05 -8.00 -0.56
N ARG A 19 7.24 -8.41 -0.07
CA ARG A 19 7.36 -9.59 0.81
C ARG A 19 6.75 -9.37 2.19
N VAL A 20 6.69 -8.12 2.65
CA VAL A 20 6.13 -7.73 3.96
C VAL A 20 4.70 -7.25 3.80
N HIS A 21 4.44 -6.42 2.78
CA HIS A 21 3.10 -5.97 2.40
C HIS A 21 2.42 -7.01 1.52
N ARG A 22 1.75 -7.97 2.14
CA ARG A 22 1.04 -9.05 1.44
C ARG A 22 -0.42 -9.07 1.80
N PHE A 23 -1.23 -9.65 0.90
CA PHE A 23 -2.60 -10.02 1.19
C PHE A 23 -2.69 -10.77 2.53
N LYS A 24 -3.52 -10.28 3.45
CA LYS A 24 -3.63 -10.80 4.82
C LYS A 24 -2.28 -10.87 5.53
N GLY A 25 -1.42 -9.84 5.33
CA GLY A 25 -0.08 -9.78 5.88
C GLY A 25 -0.04 -9.77 7.40
N HIS A 26 1.17 -9.93 7.97
CA HIS A 26 1.35 -10.06 9.41
C HIS A 26 0.78 -8.86 10.21
N ALA A 27 1.07 -7.63 9.79
CA ALA A 27 0.55 -6.44 10.46
C ALA A 27 -0.98 -6.36 10.40
N VAL A 28 -1.58 -6.70 9.24
CA VAL A 28 -3.03 -6.76 9.08
C VAL A 28 -3.65 -7.78 10.05
N ARG A 29 -3.06 -8.97 10.14
CA ARG A 29 -3.56 -10.01 11.06
C ARG A 29 -3.45 -9.61 12.52
N LEU A 30 -2.35 -8.98 12.94
CA LEU A 30 -2.22 -8.52 14.31
C LEU A 30 -3.26 -7.46 14.66
N ASN A 31 -3.43 -6.46 13.81
CA ASN A 31 -4.44 -5.43 14.01
C ASN A 31 -5.87 -6.00 13.99
N LEU A 32 -6.11 -6.96 13.08
CA LEU A 32 -7.39 -7.66 13.01
C LEU A 32 -7.68 -8.44 14.29
N ALA A 33 -6.68 -9.20 14.77
CA ALA A 33 -6.82 -9.96 16.01
C ALA A 33 -7.07 -9.03 17.22
N GLU A 34 -6.36 -7.90 17.29
CA GLU A 34 -6.55 -6.91 18.35
C GLU A 34 -7.99 -6.38 18.40
N ARG A 35 -8.56 -6.05 17.24
CA ARG A 35 -9.90 -5.45 17.15
C ARG A 35 -11.03 -6.46 17.13
N GLN A 36 -10.84 -7.62 16.50
CA GLN A 36 -11.92 -8.57 16.19
C GLN A 36 -11.88 -9.86 17.01
N ALA A 37 -10.91 -10.05 17.91
CA ALA A 37 -10.85 -11.27 18.72
C ALA A 37 -12.10 -11.52 19.58
N ALA A 38 -12.82 -10.47 19.96
CA ALA A 38 -14.07 -10.57 20.72
C ALA A 38 -15.16 -11.33 19.95
N VAL A 39 -15.20 -11.18 18.62
CA VAL A 39 -16.17 -11.87 17.74
C VAL A 39 -16.00 -13.40 17.80
N VAL A 40 -14.74 -13.84 17.89
CA VAL A 40 -14.43 -15.27 18.01
C VAL A 40 -14.73 -15.77 19.42
N ARG A 41 -14.32 -15.01 20.45
CA ARG A 41 -14.52 -15.40 21.86
C ARG A 41 -15.97 -15.39 22.29
N GLY A 42 -16.81 -14.54 21.70
CA GLY A 42 -18.25 -14.46 22.01
C GLY A 42 -19.08 -15.64 21.50
N ARG A 43 -18.49 -16.50 20.65
CA ARG A 43 -19.14 -17.73 20.20
C ARG A 43 -18.84 -18.84 21.20
N GLY A 44 -19.90 -19.49 21.72
CA GLY A 44 -19.78 -20.59 22.71
C GLY A 44 -18.99 -21.80 22.19
N GLN A 45 -18.73 -21.90 20.88
CA GLN A 45 -17.97 -22.95 20.24
C GLN A 45 -16.90 -22.34 19.32
N ALA A 46 -15.70 -22.90 19.36
CA ALA A 46 -14.60 -22.42 18.49
C ALA A 46 -14.97 -22.62 17.01
N PRO A 47 -14.86 -21.59 16.18
CA PRO A 47 -15.10 -21.73 14.74
C PRO A 47 -13.98 -22.52 14.07
N ASP A 48 -14.29 -23.22 12.98
CA ASP A 48 -13.32 -23.98 12.19
C ASP A 48 -12.20 -23.08 11.63
N ASP A 49 -12.56 -21.87 11.21
CA ASP A 49 -11.61 -20.85 10.75
C ASP A 49 -11.89 -19.50 11.43
N PRO A 50 -11.18 -19.23 12.53
CA PRO A 50 -11.33 -17.96 13.25
C PRO A 50 -10.87 -16.75 12.44
N TRP A 51 -9.90 -16.93 11.55
CA TRP A 51 -9.42 -15.85 10.69
C TRP A 51 -10.45 -15.42 9.66
N LYS A 52 -11.09 -16.40 9.02
CA LYS A 52 -12.17 -16.14 8.06
C LYS A 52 -13.28 -15.32 8.72
N LEU A 53 -13.72 -15.73 9.90
CA LEU A 53 -14.75 -15.03 10.65
C LEU A 53 -14.38 -13.59 10.97
N MET A 54 -13.14 -13.35 11.47
CA MET A 54 -12.67 -12.00 11.79
C MET A 54 -12.56 -11.12 10.55
N PHE A 55 -12.10 -11.66 9.42
CA PHE A 55 -12.02 -10.92 8.16
C PHE A 55 -13.40 -10.56 7.61
N GLU A 56 -14.34 -11.49 7.64
CA GLU A 56 -15.72 -11.24 7.20
C GLU A 56 -16.41 -10.17 8.07
N HIS A 57 -16.23 -10.24 9.38
CA HIS A 57 -16.76 -9.24 10.28
C HIS A 57 -16.15 -7.86 10.05
N ALA A 58 -14.83 -7.77 9.95
CA ALA A 58 -14.16 -6.52 9.67
C ALA A 58 -14.54 -5.91 8.29
N ARG A 59 -14.84 -6.76 7.30
CA ARG A 59 -15.36 -6.30 6.01
C ARG A 59 -16.77 -5.72 6.15
N SER A 60 -17.63 -6.35 6.96
CA SER A 60 -18.99 -5.85 7.17
C SER A 60 -19.05 -4.52 7.94
N GLU A 61 -18.01 -4.22 8.73
CA GLU A 61 -17.87 -2.95 9.47
C GLU A 61 -17.20 -1.84 8.63
N ALA A 62 -16.61 -2.18 7.49
CA ALA A 62 -15.91 -1.21 6.66
C ALA A 62 -16.88 -0.17 6.08
N ALA A 63 -16.56 1.12 6.28
CA ALA A 63 -17.36 2.24 5.77
C ALA A 63 -17.34 2.34 4.23
N VAL A 64 -16.35 1.71 3.58
CA VAL A 64 -16.17 1.73 2.13
C VAL A 64 -16.06 0.30 1.63
N ASP A 65 -16.87 -0.06 0.65
CA ASP A 65 -16.79 -1.37 -0.03
C ASP A 65 -15.60 -1.36 -1.00
N THR A 66 -14.48 -1.87 -0.51
CA THR A 66 -13.23 -2.00 -1.27
C THR A 66 -12.58 -3.34 -0.98
N ASP A 67 -11.95 -3.93 -2.00
CA ASP A 67 -11.18 -5.16 -1.83
C ASP A 67 -9.85 -4.97 -1.10
N LEU A 68 -9.48 -3.72 -0.79
CA LEU A 68 -8.27 -3.41 -0.04
C LEU A 68 -8.45 -3.62 1.47
N ILE A 69 -9.62 -3.26 2.02
CA ILE A 69 -9.95 -3.37 3.44
C ILE A 69 -10.87 -4.59 3.64
N PRO A 70 -10.59 -5.44 4.60
CA PRO A 70 -9.47 -5.47 5.57
C PRO A 70 -8.25 -6.29 5.11
N TYR A 71 -8.15 -6.65 3.86
CA TYR A 71 -7.23 -7.69 3.39
C TYR A 71 -5.79 -7.21 3.15
N TRP A 72 -5.63 -6.00 2.67
CA TRP A 72 -4.33 -5.38 2.40
C TRP A 72 -3.98 -4.30 3.40
N ILE A 73 -5.00 -3.58 3.87
CA ILE A 73 -4.89 -2.48 4.81
C ILE A 73 -5.90 -2.72 5.94
N TYR A 74 -5.43 -2.68 7.17
CA TYR A 74 -6.27 -2.65 8.35
C TYR A 74 -5.55 -1.88 9.43
N GLU A 75 -6.09 -0.73 9.78
CA GLU A 75 -5.49 0.18 10.74
C GLU A 75 -5.47 -0.41 12.15
N GLY A 76 -4.41 -0.11 12.92
CA GLY A 76 -4.26 -0.54 14.29
C GLY A 76 -2.92 -0.12 14.88
N SER A 77 -2.56 -0.76 16.00
CA SER A 77 -1.33 -0.48 16.75
C SER A 77 -0.07 -0.91 15.99
N VAL A 78 -0.18 -1.90 15.11
CA VAL A 78 0.95 -2.49 14.39
C VAL A 78 1.10 -1.85 13.00
N ARG A 79 2.30 -1.34 12.73
CA ARG A 79 2.66 -0.72 11.44
C ARG A 79 3.89 -1.37 10.84
N VAL A 80 3.95 -1.40 9.51
CA VAL A 80 5.16 -1.78 8.78
C VAL A 80 5.96 -0.51 8.52
N GLU A 81 7.05 -0.33 9.26
CA GLU A 81 7.98 0.78 9.08
C GLU A 81 9.11 0.41 8.13
N ARG A 82 9.46 1.33 7.24
CA ARG A 82 10.67 1.28 6.43
C ARG A 82 11.80 1.96 7.20
N ARG A 83 12.87 1.23 7.49
CA ARG A 83 14.08 1.76 8.11
C ARG A 83 15.27 1.52 7.20
N VAL A 84 15.97 2.58 6.88
CA VAL A 84 17.19 2.56 6.07
C VAL A 84 18.32 3.17 6.91
N PRO A 85 19.30 2.38 7.39
CA PRO A 85 20.47 2.93 8.04
C PRO A 85 21.25 3.78 7.03
N MET A 86 21.43 5.05 7.36
CA MET A 86 22.15 5.98 6.50
C MET A 86 23.45 6.38 7.17
N LEU A 87 24.57 6.17 6.50
CA LEU A 87 25.86 6.61 6.98
C LEU A 87 26.07 8.09 6.63
N PRO A 88 26.74 8.86 7.51
CA PRO A 88 27.14 10.22 7.18
C PRO A 88 27.92 10.24 5.85
N PHE A 89 27.65 11.24 5.02
CA PHE A 89 28.24 11.42 3.70
C PHE A 89 27.94 10.34 2.65
N SER A 90 27.03 9.38 2.95
CA SER A 90 26.58 8.42 1.97
C SER A 90 25.56 9.05 1.00
N ARG A 91 25.46 8.47 -0.21
CA ARG A 91 24.45 8.88 -1.20
C ARG A 91 23.09 8.21 -1.00
N GLU A 92 22.90 7.52 0.13
CA GLU A 92 21.70 6.70 0.35
C GLU A 92 20.43 7.53 0.54
N VAL A 93 20.54 8.73 1.14
CA VAL A 93 19.42 9.67 1.27
C VAL A 93 18.87 10.05 -0.10
N THR A 94 19.76 10.52 -0.98
CA THR A 94 19.39 10.93 -2.35
C THR A 94 18.89 9.73 -3.15
N ARG A 95 19.52 8.57 -2.99
CA ARG A 95 19.12 7.33 -3.66
C ARG A 95 17.74 6.86 -3.21
N LEU A 96 17.46 6.89 -1.92
CA LEU A 96 16.14 6.53 -1.40
C LEU A 96 15.05 7.47 -1.94
N ALA A 97 15.31 8.77 -1.94
CA ALA A 97 14.39 9.76 -2.50
C ALA A 97 14.12 9.49 -3.99
N TRP A 98 15.16 9.22 -4.77
CA TRP A 98 15.02 8.87 -6.17
C TRP A 98 14.23 7.57 -6.39
N LEU A 99 14.52 6.51 -5.61
CA LEU A 99 13.79 5.23 -5.68
C LEU A 99 12.31 5.42 -5.36
N LYS A 100 11.98 6.15 -4.30
CA LYS A 100 10.61 6.47 -3.93
C LYS A 100 9.89 7.23 -5.04
N ARG A 101 10.51 8.29 -5.57
CA ARG A 101 9.95 9.09 -6.65
C ARG A 101 9.67 8.23 -7.90
N SER A 102 10.62 7.40 -8.30
CA SER A 102 10.46 6.51 -9.46
C SER A 102 9.33 5.51 -9.26
N LEU A 103 9.19 4.93 -8.06
CA LEU A 103 8.08 4.04 -7.73
C LEU A 103 6.73 4.75 -7.74
N THR A 104 6.68 5.98 -7.22
CA THR A 104 5.43 6.75 -7.19
C THR A 104 4.97 7.05 -8.61
N VAL A 105 5.86 7.52 -9.48
CA VAL A 105 5.54 7.77 -10.90
C VAL A 105 5.08 6.49 -11.60
N TYR A 106 5.79 5.38 -11.38
CA TYR A 106 5.41 4.09 -11.95
C TYR A 106 4.02 3.65 -11.50
N ARG A 107 3.72 3.75 -10.20
CA ARG A 107 2.41 3.37 -9.64
C ARG A 107 1.30 4.29 -10.11
N LEU A 108 1.56 5.59 -10.25
CA LEU A 108 0.60 6.55 -10.80
C LEU A 108 0.21 6.16 -12.22
N ALA A 109 1.19 5.78 -13.05
CA ALA A 109 0.94 5.34 -14.43
C ALA A 109 0.04 4.10 -14.48
N PHE A 110 0.11 3.21 -13.49
CA PHE A 110 -0.75 2.02 -13.40
C PHE A 110 -1.97 2.16 -12.47
N GLY A 111 -2.28 3.37 -12.00
CA GLY A 111 -3.44 3.63 -11.16
C GLY A 111 -3.38 3.02 -9.75
N GLN A 112 -2.20 2.66 -9.24
CA GLN A 112 -2.01 2.02 -7.92
C GLN A 112 -1.01 2.77 -7.01
N PRO A 113 -1.18 4.07 -6.73
CA PRO A 113 -0.28 4.79 -5.85
C PRO A 113 -0.45 4.32 -4.39
N ARG A 114 0.65 4.14 -3.68
CA ARG A 114 0.62 4.11 -2.21
C ARG A 114 0.41 5.52 -1.71
N GLN A 115 -0.56 5.69 -0.81
CA GLN A 115 -1.01 7.00 -0.37
C GLN A 115 0.11 7.82 0.28
N ASP A 116 0.94 7.21 1.13
CA ASP A 116 2.04 7.90 1.82
C ASP A 116 3.13 8.39 0.84
N ASP A 117 3.58 7.52 -0.05
CA ASP A 117 4.60 7.86 -1.06
C ASP A 117 4.07 8.90 -2.08
N LEU A 118 2.76 8.88 -2.35
CA LEU A 118 2.08 9.84 -3.22
C LEU A 118 2.00 11.22 -2.55
N LEU A 119 1.62 11.28 -1.28
CA LEU A 119 1.54 12.53 -0.53
C LEU A 119 2.91 13.19 -0.40
N ASP A 120 3.97 12.43 -0.06
CA ASP A 120 5.34 12.91 -0.02
C ASP A 120 5.78 13.50 -1.39
N TYR A 121 5.40 12.82 -2.47
CA TYR A 121 5.72 13.26 -3.82
C TYR A 121 4.95 14.51 -4.21
N LEU A 122 3.64 14.55 -3.95
CA LEU A 122 2.79 15.73 -4.22
C LEU A 122 3.22 16.94 -3.41
N GLN A 123 3.62 16.77 -2.15
CA GLN A 123 4.17 17.85 -1.32
C GLN A 123 5.47 18.43 -1.92
N THR A 124 6.33 17.55 -2.44
CA THR A 124 7.56 17.97 -3.10
C THR A 124 7.28 18.75 -4.38
N LEU A 125 6.25 18.33 -5.12
CA LEU A 125 5.85 18.96 -6.39
C LEU A 125 5.06 20.27 -6.17
N ALA A 126 4.23 20.35 -5.15
CA ALA A 126 3.49 21.56 -4.80
C ALA A 126 4.45 22.73 -4.46
N GLY A 127 5.65 22.43 -3.97
CA GLY A 127 6.74 23.40 -3.82
C GLY A 127 7.30 23.92 -5.15
N ASP A 128 7.20 23.14 -6.22
CA ASP A 128 7.74 23.45 -7.57
C ASP A 128 6.67 23.98 -8.57
N GLY A 129 5.43 24.21 -8.14
CA GLY A 129 4.38 24.83 -8.95
C GLY A 129 3.82 23.95 -10.08
N MET A 130 3.65 22.64 -9.84
CA MET A 130 3.20 21.71 -10.87
C MET A 130 1.69 21.75 -11.13
N ASP A 131 1.35 21.75 -12.42
CA ASP A 131 -0.01 21.78 -12.96
C ASP A 131 -0.74 20.43 -12.70
N SER A 132 -1.96 20.49 -12.16
CA SER A 132 -2.80 19.31 -11.87
C SER A 132 -3.14 18.48 -13.12
N ASN A 133 -3.02 19.07 -14.32
CA ASN A 133 -3.25 18.38 -15.58
C ASN A 133 -2.18 17.32 -15.89
N LEU A 134 -0.96 17.52 -15.41
CA LEU A 134 0.15 16.60 -15.66
C LEU A 134 -0.03 15.24 -14.97
N LEU A 135 -0.76 15.20 -13.86
CA LEU A 135 -1.13 13.95 -13.18
C LEU A 135 -2.16 13.16 -13.97
N ALA A 136 -3.11 13.84 -14.61
CA ALA A 136 -4.11 13.18 -15.45
C ALA A 136 -3.49 12.61 -16.74
N ASP A 137 -2.50 13.31 -17.31
CA ASP A 137 -1.79 12.85 -18.51
C ASP A 137 -0.84 11.67 -18.24
N LEU A 138 -0.41 11.49 -16.99
CA LEU A 138 0.44 10.35 -16.60
C LEU A 138 -0.35 9.06 -16.32
N GLN A 139 -1.68 9.11 -16.23
CA GLN A 139 -2.51 7.94 -16.00
C GLN A 139 -2.75 7.17 -17.30
N ILE A 140 -2.25 5.94 -17.34
CA ILE A 140 -2.61 4.99 -18.39
C ILE A 140 -4.03 4.50 -18.11
N ARG A 141 -4.98 4.86 -18.96
CA ARG A 141 -6.34 4.35 -18.90
C ARG A 141 -6.34 2.93 -19.43
N LEU A 142 -6.62 1.97 -18.54
CA LEU A 142 -6.71 0.54 -18.88
C LEU A 142 -8.14 0.12 -19.24
N GLU A 143 -9.08 1.04 -19.28
CA GLU A 143 -10.44 0.76 -19.71
C GLU A 143 -10.43 0.39 -21.22
N PRO A 144 -10.98 -0.76 -21.59
CA PRO A 144 -11.09 -1.13 -23.00
C PRO A 144 -12.01 -0.12 -23.69
N GLU A 145 -11.58 0.43 -24.82
CA GLU A 145 -12.47 1.21 -25.68
C GLU A 145 -13.66 0.32 -26.08
N VAL A 146 -14.85 0.74 -25.71
CA VAL A 146 -16.09 0.07 -26.16
C VAL A 146 -16.24 0.38 -27.65
N PHE A 147 -15.77 -0.52 -28.49
CA PHE A 147 -16.07 -0.46 -29.91
C PHE A 147 -17.57 -0.70 -30.09
N ASP A 148 -18.30 0.36 -30.37
CA ASP A 148 -19.69 0.26 -30.77
C ASP A 148 -19.73 -0.47 -32.13
N ARG A 149 -20.17 -1.73 -32.08
CA ARG A 149 -20.36 -2.59 -33.29
C ARG A 149 -21.73 -2.37 -33.95
N SER A 150 -22.29 -1.19 -33.84
CA SER A 150 -23.51 -0.81 -34.56
C SER A 150 -23.17 -0.08 -35.88
N ALA A 151 -22.77 -0.85 -36.90
CA ALA A 151 -22.78 -0.44 -38.30
C ALA A 151 -23.09 -1.65 -39.16
#